data_5552b872d3b9fc6ec422208826d567f5
#
_entry.id   5552b872d3b9fc6ec422208826d567f5
#
_cell.length_a   1.000
_cell.length_b   1.000
_cell.length_c   1.000
_cell.angle_alpha   90.00
_cell.angle_beta   90.00
_cell.angle_gamma   90.00
#
_symmetry.space_group_name_H-M   'P 1'
#
loop_
_entity.id
_entity.type
_entity.pdbx_description
1 polymer ?
#
loop_
_entity_poly.entity_id
_entity_poly.type
_entity_poly.pdbx_seq_one_letter_code
_entity_poly.pdbx_strand_id
1 'polypeptide(L)'
;MTPEDEELVARIRPFIQRRKGYSEQKMFGGLCFMMNGNTCVGPWKGSLIVRLDKARHEETQSEAFVLPMDITGKVMKGWARVEPEGITSDDDLKAWIDRAVRYVRSLPAK
;
A
#
# COMPACT_ATOMS: atom_id res chain seq x y z
N MET A 1 -14.00 -5.23 -7.94
CA MET A 1 -12.90 -4.22 -8.02
C MET A 1 -13.31 -3.15 -9.02
N THR A 2 -13.06 -1.89 -8.68
CA THR A 2 -13.44 -0.77 -9.57
C THR A 2 -12.45 -0.63 -10.73
N PRO A 3 -12.84 0.06 -11.85
CA PRO A 3 -11.89 0.32 -12.93
C PRO A 3 -10.65 1.09 -12.48
N GLU A 4 -10.79 2.03 -11.54
CA GLU A 4 -9.66 2.76 -10.96
C GLU A 4 -8.70 1.82 -10.23
N ASP A 5 -9.24 0.84 -9.51
CA ASP A 5 -8.42 -0.13 -8.77
C ASP A 5 -7.71 -1.09 -9.73
N GLU A 6 -8.37 -1.51 -10.81
CA GLU A 6 -7.75 -2.34 -11.84
C GLU A 6 -6.58 -1.61 -12.51
N GLU A 7 -6.76 -0.33 -12.83
CA GLU A 7 -5.71 0.51 -13.39
C GLU A 7 -4.53 0.64 -12.42
N LEU A 8 -4.83 0.87 -11.15
CA LEU A 8 -3.81 1.01 -10.12
C LEU A 8 -3.02 -0.29 -9.93
N VAL A 9 -3.71 -1.44 -9.94
CA VAL A 9 -3.05 -2.76 -9.90
C VAL A 9 -2.05 -2.88 -11.05
N ALA A 10 -2.44 -2.50 -12.26
CA ALA A 10 -1.57 -2.57 -13.42
C ALA A 10 -0.34 -1.65 -13.28
N ARG A 11 -0.51 -0.50 -12.60
CA ARG A 11 0.60 0.42 -12.33
C ARG A 11 1.55 -0.08 -11.24
N ILE A 12 1.01 -0.73 -10.21
CA ILE A 12 1.79 -1.24 -9.08
C ILE A 12 2.65 -2.44 -9.49
N ARG A 13 2.09 -3.37 -10.24
CA ARG A 13 2.72 -4.65 -10.55
C ARG A 13 4.17 -4.55 -11.05
N PRO A 14 4.49 -3.68 -12.02
CA PRO A 14 5.87 -3.58 -12.52
C PRO A 14 6.90 -3.21 -11.45
N PHE A 15 6.46 -2.53 -10.38
CA PHE A 15 7.37 -2.07 -9.33
C PHE A 15 7.57 -3.09 -8.21
N ILE A 16 6.77 -4.16 -8.15
CA ILE A 16 6.81 -5.09 -7.02
C ILE A 16 6.95 -6.57 -7.44
N GLN A 17 6.46 -6.94 -8.61
CA GLN A 17 6.33 -8.37 -8.98
C GLN A 17 7.65 -9.11 -9.10
N ARG A 18 8.78 -8.41 -9.32
CA ARG A 18 10.09 -9.03 -9.45
C ARG A 18 10.85 -9.16 -8.14
N ARG A 19 10.27 -8.66 -7.05
CA ARG A 19 10.92 -8.69 -5.75
C ARG A 19 10.75 -10.08 -5.12
N LYS A 20 11.82 -10.55 -4.47
CA LYS A 20 11.78 -11.83 -3.76
C LYS A 20 10.73 -11.78 -2.64
N GLY A 21 9.91 -12.83 -2.55
CA GLY A 21 8.85 -12.91 -1.55
C GLY A 21 7.51 -12.36 -2.00
N TYR A 22 7.41 -11.90 -3.24
CA TYR A 22 6.19 -11.36 -3.81
C TYR A 22 5.09 -12.41 -3.94
N SER A 23 3.85 -12.00 -3.62
CA SER A 23 2.65 -12.76 -3.93
C SER A 23 1.45 -11.80 -3.98
N GLU A 24 0.31 -12.28 -4.40
CA GLU A 24 -0.93 -11.51 -4.48
C GLU A 24 -2.04 -12.26 -3.76
N GLN A 25 -2.93 -11.52 -3.12
CA GLN A 25 -4.07 -12.11 -2.42
C GLN A 25 -5.28 -11.19 -2.53
N LYS A 26 -6.47 -11.76 -2.67
CA LYS A 26 -7.71 -10.98 -2.67
C LYS A 26 -8.03 -10.56 -1.24
N MET A 27 -8.18 -9.25 -1.03
CA MET A 27 -8.52 -8.67 0.27
C MET A 27 -9.30 -7.37 0.06
N PHE A 28 -10.14 -7.00 1.01
CA PHE A 28 -10.87 -5.73 1.01
C PHE A 28 -11.68 -5.49 -0.28
N GLY A 29 -12.21 -6.55 -0.89
CA GLY A 29 -12.95 -6.43 -2.14
C GLY A 29 -12.08 -6.18 -3.37
N GLY A 30 -10.77 -6.31 -3.25
CA GLY A 30 -9.82 -6.07 -4.33
C GLY A 30 -8.62 -7.01 -4.23
N LEU A 31 -7.48 -6.55 -4.72
CA LEU A 31 -6.24 -7.32 -4.76
C LEU A 31 -5.18 -6.63 -3.90
N CYS A 32 -4.51 -7.38 -3.02
CA CYS A 32 -3.39 -6.87 -2.24
C CYS A 32 -2.10 -7.54 -2.67
N PHE A 33 -1.03 -6.75 -2.67
CA PHE A 33 0.31 -7.23 -2.95
C PHE A 33 1.01 -7.56 -1.63
N MET A 34 1.59 -8.74 -1.57
CA MET A 34 2.18 -9.32 -0.36
C MET A 34 3.68 -9.46 -0.49
N MET A 35 4.37 -9.33 0.63
CA MET A 35 5.81 -9.62 0.72
C MET A 35 6.05 -10.56 1.88
N ASN A 36 6.64 -11.74 1.61
CA ASN A 36 6.92 -12.76 2.63
C ASN A 36 5.67 -13.17 3.42
N GLY A 37 4.50 -13.20 2.76
CA GLY A 37 3.24 -13.53 3.40
C GLY A 37 2.58 -12.41 4.16
N ASN A 38 3.20 -11.24 4.24
CA ASN A 38 2.63 -10.05 4.90
C ASN A 38 2.02 -9.10 3.87
N THR A 39 0.85 -8.54 4.18
CA THR A 39 0.22 -7.53 3.33
C THR A 39 1.14 -6.31 3.24
N CYS A 40 1.31 -5.76 2.06
CA CYS A 40 2.23 -4.65 1.81
C CYS A 40 1.54 -3.41 1.25
N VAL A 41 1.00 -3.52 0.04
CA VAL A 41 0.29 -2.41 -0.62
C VAL A 41 -0.93 -2.94 -1.36
N GLY A 42 -1.87 -2.07 -1.66
CA GLY A 42 -3.02 -2.43 -2.47
C GLY A 42 -3.83 -1.22 -2.88
N PRO A 43 -4.76 -1.39 -3.83
CA PRO A 43 -5.66 -0.32 -4.22
C PRO A 43 -6.88 -0.28 -3.30
N TRP A 44 -7.44 0.91 -3.13
CA TRP A 44 -8.72 1.09 -2.46
C TRP A 44 -9.45 2.30 -3.05
N LYS A 45 -10.43 2.06 -3.90
CA LYS A 45 -11.25 3.11 -4.53
C LYS A 45 -10.41 4.23 -5.15
N GLY A 46 -9.36 3.85 -5.88
CA GLY A 46 -8.44 4.78 -6.52
C GLY A 46 -7.29 5.27 -5.65
N SER A 47 -7.36 5.05 -4.34
CA SER A 47 -6.27 5.39 -3.42
C SER A 47 -5.31 4.21 -3.27
N LEU A 48 -4.08 4.50 -2.84
CA LEU A 48 -3.10 3.46 -2.54
C LEU A 48 -3.07 3.23 -1.03
N ILE A 49 -3.25 1.97 -0.62
CA ILE A 49 -3.07 1.59 0.77
C ILE A 49 -1.64 1.07 0.92
N VAL A 50 -0.92 1.58 1.92
CA VAL A 50 0.46 1.15 2.21
C VAL A 50 0.57 0.78 3.67
N ARG A 51 1.31 -0.29 3.96
CA ARG A 51 1.60 -0.70 5.33
C ARG A 51 2.97 -0.18 5.72
N LEU A 52 3.01 0.68 6.73
CA LEU A 52 4.20 1.34 7.21
C LEU A 52 4.38 1.10 8.71
N ASP A 53 5.47 1.60 9.28
CA ASP A 53 5.79 1.43 10.70
C ASP A 53 4.77 2.16 11.57
N LYS A 54 4.06 1.42 12.44
CA LYS A 54 3.07 2.04 13.30
C LYS A 54 3.68 2.93 14.39
N ALA A 55 4.98 2.76 14.69
CA ALA A 55 5.68 3.67 15.58
C ALA A 55 5.83 5.07 14.98
N ARG A 56 5.70 5.19 13.66
CA ARG A 56 5.78 6.47 12.94
C ARG A 56 4.44 6.92 12.37
N HIS A 57 3.36 6.39 12.89
CA HIS A 57 2.02 6.66 12.37
C HIS A 57 1.70 8.15 12.30
N GLU A 58 1.99 8.90 13.37
CA GLU A 58 1.69 10.33 13.40
C GLU A 58 2.48 11.10 12.36
N GLU A 59 3.76 10.78 12.18
CA GLU A 59 4.60 11.41 11.16
C GLU A 59 4.05 11.12 9.77
N THR A 60 3.67 9.88 9.51
CA THR A 60 3.11 9.46 8.23
C THR A 60 1.80 10.22 7.94
N GLN A 61 0.92 10.33 8.94
CA GLN A 61 -0.37 11.00 8.76
C GLN A 61 -0.23 12.50 8.53
N SER A 62 0.92 13.10 8.83
CA SER A 62 1.17 14.51 8.56
C SER A 62 1.66 14.79 7.13
N GLU A 63 1.95 13.74 6.36
CA GLU A 63 2.43 13.91 4.98
C GLU A 63 1.30 14.30 4.04
N ALA A 64 1.65 15.01 2.96
CA ALA A 64 0.67 15.44 1.96
C ALA A 64 -0.04 14.23 1.34
N PHE A 65 -1.35 14.36 1.10
CA PHE A 65 -2.22 13.36 0.46
C PHE A 65 -2.38 12.06 1.25
N VAL A 66 -2.00 12.04 2.52
CA VAL A 66 -2.12 10.85 3.37
C VAL A 66 -3.34 10.99 4.28
N LEU A 67 -4.17 9.94 4.30
CA LEU A 67 -5.34 9.81 5.16
C LEU A 67 -5.22 8.54 6.01
N PRO A 68 -5.92 8.48 7.15
CA PRO A 68 -5.96 7.23 7.93
C PRO A 68 -6.64 6.12 7.13
N MET A 69 -6.17 4.90 7.32
CA MET A 69 -6.85 3.73 6.78
C MET A 69 -7.89 3.27 7.79
N ASP A 70 -9.16 3.49 7.47
CA ASP A 70 -10.29 3.19 8.36
C ASP A 70 -11.36 2.32 7.71
N ILE A 71 -10.96 1.47 6.78
CA ILE A 71 -11.86 0.61 5.98
C ILE A 71 -12.79 -0.23 6.87
N THR A 72 -12.28 -0.67 8.01
CA THR A 72 -13.03 -1.51 8.94
C THR A 72 -13.80 -0.71 10.00
N GLY A 73 -13.86 0.61 9.88
CA GLY A 73 -14.48 1.48 10.87
C GLY A 73 -13.56 1.90 12.01
N LYS A 74 -12.34 1.37 12.03
CA LYS A 74 -11.30 1.73 13.01
C LYS A 74 -10.03 2.13 12.29
N VAL A 75 -9.33 3.13 12.82
CA VAL A 75 -8.03 3.53 12.28
C VAL A 75 -7.02 2.41 12.53
N MET A 76 -6.38 1.96 11.47
CA MET A 76 -5.33 0.94 11.54
C MET A 76 -3.97 1.64 11.60
N LYS A 77 -3.39 1.72 12.80
CA LYS A 77 -2.10 2.39 12.98
C LYS A 77 -1.00 1.74 12.15
N GLY A 78 -0.18 2.58 11.55
CA GLY A 78 0.88 2.14 10.64
C GLY A 78 0.43 2.05 9.20
N TRP A 79 -0.85 1.83 8.95
CA TRP A 79 -1.40 1.84 7.60
C TRP A 79 -1.71 3.28 7.18
N ALA A 80 -1.54 3.57 5.89
CA ALA A 80 -1.86 4.86 5.33
C ALA A 80 -2.63 4.68 4.03
N ARG A 81 -3.55 5.60 3.77
CA ARG A 81 -4.26 5.69 2.50
C ARG A 81 -3.73 6.93 1.79
N VAL A 82 -3.05 6.72 0.67
CA VAL A 82 -2.52 7.81 -0.15
C VAL A 82 -3.53 8.16 -1.22
N GLU A 83 -3.99 9.41 -1.22
CA GLU A 83 -4.96 9.87 -2.20
C GLU A 83 -4.40 9.82 -3.62
N PRO A 84 -5.27 9.74 -4.66
CA PRO A 84 -4.80 9.67 -6.05
C PRO A 84 -3.82 10.78 -6.43
N GLU A 85 -3.98 11.97 -5.88
CA GLU A 85 -3.12 13.12 -6.13
C GLU A 85 -1.68 12.87 -5.67
N GLY A 86 -1.48 12.01 -4.69
CA GLY A 86 -0.15 11.66 -4.16
C GLY A 86 0.57 10.58 -4.94
N ILE A 87 -0.11 9.96 -5.92
CA ILE A 87 0.46 8.89 -6.73
C ILE A 87 0.25 9.13 -8.23
N THR A 88 0.13 10.39 -8.64
CA THR A 88 -0.09 10.76 -10.03
C THR A 88 1.07 10.33 -10.92
N SER A 89 2.31 10.56 -10.48
CA SER A 89 3.50 10.12 -11.20
C SER A 89 3.91 8.72 -10.79
N ASP A 90 4.57 8.00 -11.71
CA ASP A 90 5.12 6.68 -11.40
C ASP A 90 6.24 6.76 -10.37
N ASP A 91 7.00 7.86 -10.36
CA ASP A 91 8.05 8.07 -9.36
C ASP A 91 7.48 8.16 -7.95
N ASP A 92 6.38 8.89 -7.78
CA ASP A 92 5.71 8.99 -6.48
C ASP A 92 5.13 7.65 -6.06
N LEU A 93 4.47 6.96 -6.99
CA LEU A 93 3.91 5.64 -6.72
C LEU A 93 5.01 4.66 -6.30
N LYS A 94 6.12 4.62 -7.04
CA LYS A 94 7.26 3.75 -6.72
C LYS A 94 7.84 4.07 -5.35
N ALA A 95 7.96 5.35 -5.00
CA ALA A 95 8.49 5.76 -3.71
C ALA A 95 7.65 5.22 -2.54
N TRP A 96 6.33 5.28 -2.66
CA TRP A 96 5.44 4.71 -1.64
C TRP A 96 5.57 3.19 -1.54
N ILE A 97 5.64 2.51 -2.69
CA ILE A 97 5.81 1.06 -2.74
C ILE A 97 7.14 0.67 -2.10
N ASP A 98 8.23 1.37 -2.41
CA ASP A 98 9.55 1.10 -1.84
C ASP A 98 9.56 1.26 -0.31
N ARG A 99 8.87 2.29 0.20
CA ARG A 99 8.75 2.49 1.66
C ARG A 99 8.01 1.33 2.32
N ALA A 100 6.90 0.91 1.74
CA ALA A 100 6.11 -0.18 2.29
C ALA A 100 6.88 -1.50 2.24
N VAL A 101 7.54 -1.80 1.13
CA VAL A 101 8.34 -3.01 0.98
C VAL A 101 9.48 -3.05 2.02
N ARG A 102 10.16 -1.93 2.21
CA ARG A 102 11.25 -1.83 3.17
C ARG A 102 10.78 -2.15 4.59
N TYR A 103 9.65 -1.59 4.97
CA TYR A 103 9.08 -1.85 6.29
C TYR A 103 8.62 -3.32 6.42
N VAL A 104 7.84 -3.79 5.46
CA VAL A 104 7.23 -5.13 5.54
C VAL A 104 8.29 -6.22 5.54
N ARG A 105 9.40 -6.02 4.83
CA ARG A 105 10.53 -6.96 4.87
C ARG A 105 11.22 -7.04 6.22
N SER A 106 11.04 -6.05 7.08
CA SER A 106 11.58 -6.08 8.45
C SER A 106 10.74 -6.95 9.37
N LEU A 107 9.54 -7.32 8.95
CA LEU A 107 8.63 -8.15 9.74
C LEU A 107 8.98 -9.63 9.56
N PRO A 108 8.65 -10.47 10.57
CA PRO A 108 8.79 -11.91 10.40
C PRO A 108 7.95 -12.40 9.22
N ALA A 109 8.49 -13.31 8.42
CA ALA A 109 7.77 -13.92 7.32
C ALA A 109 6.62 -14.77 7.85
N LYS A 110 5.53 -14.81 7.09
CA LYS A 110 4.36 -15.64 7.42
C LYS A 110 4.26 -16.85 6.50
#